data_1c25f22b15e6eed7f1cc72e7047496bd
#
_entry.id   1c25f22b15e6eed7f1cc72e7047496bd
#
_cell.length_a   1.000
_cell.length_b   1.000
_cell.length_c   1.000
_cell.angle_alpha   90.00
_cell.angle_beta   90.00
_cell.angle_gamma   90.00
#
_symmetry.space_group_name_H-M   'P 1'
#
loop_
_entity.id
_entity.type
_entity.pdbx_description
1 polymer ?
#
loop_
_entity_poly.entity_id
_entity_poly.type
_entity_poly.pdbx_seq_one_letter_code
_entity_poly.pdbx_strand_id
1 'polypeptide(L)'
;MRIKLSSWRKPKGIDGRVRRRFKGAIPMPSIGYGSDKRTRNIHPNGFKSVVIHNSSELEMLMMHNRTYAATVAKSVSSRVRRQIVERAEQLAVRLTNGNAKLRAEEDA
;
A
#
# COMPACT_ATOMS: atom_id res chain seq x y z
N MET A 1 3.16 14.99 -13.05
CA MET A 1 3.30 15.86 -11.86
C MET A 1 4.46 16.83 -12.03
N ARG A 2 4.27 18.07 -11.63
CA ARG A 2 5.27 19.13 -11.81
C ARG A 2 6.41 19.12 -10.80
N ILE A 3 6.17 18.52 -9.64
CA ILE A 3 7.17 18.49 -8.57
C ILE A 3 7.97 17.21 -8.69
N LYS A 4 9.25 17.33 -9.05
CA LYS A 4 10.10 16.18 -9.36
C LYS A 4 11.27 15.95 -8.40
N LEU A 5 11.34 16.73 -7.34
CA LEU A 5 12.45 16.60 -6.38
C LEU A 5 12.26 15.37 -5.51
N SER A 6 13.30 14.53 -5.43
CA SER A 6 13.27 13.32 -4.63
C SER A 6 13.49 13.58 -3.13
N SER A 7 14.09 14.71 -2.78
CA SER A 7 14.45 15.06 -1.40
C SER A 7 13.90 16.41 -1.04
N TRP A 8 12.61 16.58 -1.11
CA TRP A 8 11.98 17.86 -0.84
C TRP A 8 12.19 18.32 0.60
N ARG A 9 12.53 19.61 0.73
CA ARG A 9 12.58 20.30 2.03
C ARG A 9 11.86 21.63 1.87
N LYS A 10 11.02 21.97 2.85
CA LYS A 10 10.27 23.21 2.80
C LYS A 10 11.20 24.40 2.95
N PRO A 11 11.18 25.38 2.01
CA PRO A 11 12.01 26.58 2.13
C PRO A 11 11.61 27.42 3.34
N LYS A 12 12.61 27.93 4.07
CA LYS A 12 12.38 28.77 5.26
C LYS A 12 13.04 30.12 5.16
N GLY A 13 13.77 30.40 4.08
CA GLY A 13 14.41 31.71 3.89
C GLY A 13 13.39 32.82 3.69
N ILE A 14 13.66 34.00 4.24
CA ILE A 14 12.72 35.11 4.16
C ILE A 14 12.59 35.69 2.75
N ASP A 15 13.65 35.62 1.94
CA ASP A 15 13.64 36.12 0.57
C ASP A 15 13.58 35.04 -0.50
N GLY A 16 13.31 33.77 -0.12
CA GLY A 16 13.27 32.68 -1.05
C GLY A 16 12.12 32.78 -2.06
N ARG A 17 12.44 32.70 -3.36
CA ARG A 17 11.43 32.79 -4.41
C ARG A 17 10.45 31.66 -4.37
N VAL A 18 10.92 30.46 -4.09
CA VAL A 18 10.06 29.27 -4.02
C VAL A 18 9.08 29.39 -2.86
N ARG A 19 9.54 29.84 -1.70
CA ARG A 19 8.68 30.05 -0.54
C ARG A 19 7.59 31.09 -0.82
N ARG A 20 7.95 32.14 -1.57
CA ARG A 20 7.03 33.23 -1.91
C ARG A 20 6.18 32.95 -3.13
N ARG A 21 6.36 31.79 -3.74
CA ARG A 21 5.56 31.30 -4.87
C ARG A 21 5.65 32.18 -6.12
N PHE A 22 6.86 32.65 -6.45
CA PHE A 22 7.07 33.42 -7.67
C PHE A 22 6.88 32.52 -8.90
N LYS A 23 6.35 33.09 -10.00
CA LYS A 23 6.01 32.35 -11.20
C LYS A 23 7.18 31.62 -11.84
N GLY A 24 8.39 32.19 -11.82
CA GLY A 24 9.53 31.55 -12.46
C GLY A 24 10.19 30.46 -11.65
N ALA A 25 9.74 30.24 -10.40
CA ALA A 25 10.32 29.23 -9.53
C ALA A 25 9.52 27.92 -9.58
N ILE A 26 10.16 26.84 -9.07
CA ILE A 26 9.50 25.54 -9.00
C ILE A 26 8.27 25.61 -8.07
N PRO A 27 7.21 24.86 -8.36
CA PRO A 27 6.05 24.85 -7.47
C PRO A 27 6.36 24.11 -6.17
N MET A 28 5.74 24.57 -5.08
CA MET A 28 5.85 23.90 -3.78
C MET A 28 4.75 22.87 -3.62
N PRO A 29 5.05 21.71 -3.03
CA PRO A 29 4.00 20.76 -2.69
C PRO A 29 2.96 21.39 -1.77
N SER A 30 1.70 21.13 -2.01
CA SER A 30 0.62 21.58 -1.14
C SER A 30 -0.35 20.44 -0.91
N ILE A 31 -1.17 20.58 0.12
CA ILE A 31 -2.17 19.56 0.46
C ILE A 31 -3.14 19.32 -0.71
N GLY A 32 -3.43 20.37 -1.49
CA GLY A 32 -4.34 20.26 -2.62
C GLY A 32 -3.88 19.37 -3.76
N TYR A 33 -2.58 19.01 -3.79
CA TYR A 33 -2.06 18.09 -4.81
C TYR A 33 -2.26 16.61 -4.45
N GLY A 34 -2.82 16.33 -3.31
CA GLY A 34 -3.06 14.95 -2.90
C GLY A 34 -4.07 14.23 -3.80
N SER A 35 -4.03 12.92 -3.78
CA SER A 35 -4.97 12.10 -4.54
C SER A 35 -6.39 12.22 -4.00
N ASP A 36 -7.36 11.99 -4.88
CA ASP A 36 -8.76 11.95 -4.50
C ASP A 36 -8.95 10.91 -3.39
N LYS A 37 -9.74 11.27 -2.39
CA LYS A 37 -10.00 10.41 -1.24
C LYS A 37 -10.58 9.05 -1.63
N ARG A 38 -11.40 9.03 -2.70
CA ARG A 38 -12.01 7.80 -3.19
C ARG A 38 -11.01 6.84 -3.81
N THR A 39 -9.92 7.36 -4.40
CA THR A 39 -8.93 6.55 -5.10
C THR A 39 -7.61 6.44 -4.35
N ARG A 40 -7.50 7.07 -3.18
CA ARG A 40 -6.26 7.05 -2.39
C ARG A 40 -5.96 5.64 -1.91
N ASN A 41 -4.70 5.22 -2.03
CA ASN A 41 -4.20 3.91 -1.59
C ASN A 41 -4.73 2.73 -2.41
N ILE A 42 -5.31 2.98 -3.58
CA ILE A 42 -5.75 1.89 -4.47
C ILE A 42 -4.59 1.46 -5.35
N HIS A 43 -4.32 0.16 -5.37
CA HIS A 43 -3.31 -0.44 -6.24
C HIS A 43 -3.81 -0.55 -7.68
N PRO A 44 -2.90 -0.77 -8.67
CA PRO A 44 -3.32 -0.89 -10.07
C PRO A 44 -4.39 -1.93 -10.33
N ASN A 45 -4.49 -2.98 -9.52
CA ASN A 45 -5.53 -3.99 -9.68
C ASN A 45 -6.89 -3.58 -9.11
N GLY A 46 -7.02 -2.35 -8.62
CA GLY A 46 -8.28 -1.82 -8.12
C GLY A 46 -8.59 -2.12 -6.66
N PHE A 47 -7.67 -2.79 -5.95
CA PHE A 47 -7.86 -3.13 -4.53
C PHE A 47 -6.99 -2.27 -3.64
N LYS A 48 -7.46 -2.06 -2.42
CA LYS A 48 -6.64 -1.50 -1.34
C LYS A 48 -6.06 -2.66 -0.55
N SER A 49 -4.81 -2.56 -0.11
CA SER A 49 -4.20 -3.66 0.62
C SER A 49 -4.27 -3.46 2.13
N VAL A 50 -4.42 -4.57 2.84
CA VAL A 50 -4.43 -4.62 4.31
C VAL A 50 -3.44 -5.69 4.74
N VAL A 51 -2.54 -5.37 5.67
CA VAL A 51 -1.57 -6.33 6.20
C VAL A 51 -2.25 -7.18 7.29
N ILE A 52 -2.11 -8.50 7.17
CA ILE A 52 -2.69 -9.43 8.14
C ILE A 52 -1.60 -10.32 8.74
N HIS A 53 -1.82 -10.78 9.96
CA HIS A 53 -0.85 -11.59 10.71
C HIS A 53 -1.34 -13.01 10.99
N ASN A 54 -2.64 -13.26 10.89
CA ASN A 54 -3.19 -14.60 11.13
C ASN A 54 -4.52 -14.76 10.40
N SER A 55 -5.07 -15.97 10.43
CA SER A 55 -6.32 -16.25 9.73
C SER A 55 -7.52 -15.56 10.36
N SER A 56 -7.47 -15.26 11.65
CA SER A 56 -8.55 -14.52 12.30
C SER A 56 -8.70 -13.11 11.76
N GLU A 57 -7.58 -12.45 11.47
CA GLU A 57 -7.61 -11.12 10.87
C GLU A 57 -8.16 -11.17 9.45
N LEU A 58 -7.91 -12.26 8.73
CA LEU A 58 -8.41 -12.43 7.38
C LEU A 58 -9.93 -12.45 7.33
N GLU A 59 -10.57 -13.00 8.35
CA GLU A 59 -12.03 -13.10 8.37
C GLU A 59 -12.74 -11.76 8.37
N MET A 60 -12.12 -10.71 8.88
CA MET A 60 -12.75 -9.38 8.84
C MET A 60 -12.89 -8.85 7.40
N LEU A 61 -12.15 -9.42 6.45
CA LEU A 61 -12.22 -9.02 5.04
C LEU A 61 -13.30 -9.78 4.27
N MET A 62 -14.00 -10.71 4.91
CA MET A 62 -15.01 -11.53 4.22
C MET A 62 -16.08 -10.68 3.53
N MET A 63 -16.52 -9.59 4.17
CA MET A 63 -17.52 -8.68 3.62
C MET A 63 -16.92 -7.61 2.71
N HIS A 64 -15.60 -7.59 2.57
CA HIS A 64 -14.88 -6.57 1.80
C HIS A 64 -13.99 -7.17 0.72
N ASN A 65 -14.28 -8.40 0.29
CA ASN A 65 -13.41 -9.13 -0.62
C ASN A 65 -13.33 -8.52 -2.04
N ARG A 66 -14.20 -7.59 -2.37
CA ARG A 66 -14.14 -6.85 -3.66
C ARG A 66 -13.40 -5.53 -3.54
N THR A 67 -13.24 -5.01 -2.33
CA THR A 67 -12.64 -3.70 -2.09
C THR A 67 -11.20 -3.83 -1.61
N TYR A 68 -10.90 -4.81 -0.77
CA TYR A 68 -9.61 -4.98 -0.13
C TYR A 68 -8.95 -6.28 -0.53
N ALA A 69 -7.63 -6.25 -0.68
CA ALA A 69 -6.80 -7.42 -0.82
C ALA A 69 -5.94 -7.55 0.43
N ALA A 70 -5.65 -8.76 0.86
CA ALA A 70 -4.84 -8.99 2.04
C ALA A 70 -3.37 -9.20 1.66
N THR A 71 -2.47 -8.72 2.50
CA THR A 71 -1.04 -8.96 2.38
C THR A 71 -0.56 -9.63 3.67
N VAL A 72 0.04 -10.80 3.55
CA VAL A 72 0.54 -11.52 4.72
C VAL A 72 1.80 -10.83 5.22
N ALA A 73 1.87 -10.59 6.55
CA ALA A 73 3.01 -9.90 7.14
C ALA A 73 4.30 -10.69 6.96
N LYS A 74 5.42 -9.98 6.83
CA LYS A 74 6.73 -10.59 6.60
C LYS A 74 7.14 -11.54 7.73
N SER A 75 6.79 -11.22 8.96
CA SER A 75 7.18 -11.99 10.14
C SER A 75 6.41 -13.30 10.33
N VAL A 76 5.38 -13.54 9.52
CA VAL A 76 4.56 -14.76 9.63
C VAL A 76 5.35 -15.97 9.14
N SER A 77 5.31 -17.07 9.89
CA SER A 77 5.99 -18.30 9.50
C SER A 77 5.30 -18.99 8.33
N SER A 78 5.99 -19.89 7.64
CA SER A 78 5.43 -20.58 6.48
C SER A 78 4.24 -21.47 6.85
N ARG A 79 4.25 -22.03 8.05
CA ARG A 79 3.12 -22.83 8.54
C ARG A 79 1.84 -22.00 8.62
N VAL A 80 1.94 -20.82 9.23
CA VAL A 80 0.79 -19.93 9.38
C VAL A 80 0.38 -19.36 8.02
N ARG A 81 1.34 -19.09 7.12
CA ARG A 81 1.05 -18.63 5.76
C ARG A 81 0.18 -19.61 4.99
N ARG A 82 0.45 -20.90 5.12
CA ARG A 82 -0.38 -21.92 4.46
C ARG A 82 -1.82 -21.89 4.96
N GLN A 83 -1.99 -21.74 6.26
CA GLN A 83 -3.33 -21.64 6.84
C GLN A 83 -4.06 -20.42 6.31
N ILE A 84 -3.37 -19.30 6.20
CA ILE A 84 -3.95 -18.06 5.68
C ILE A 84 -4.33 -18.22 4.20
N VAL A 85 -3.44 -18.80 3.39
CA VAL A 85 -3.71 -19.00 1.95
C VAL A 85 -4.93 -19.88 1.75
N GLU A 86 -5.01 -20.98 2.49
CA GLU A 86 -6.15 -21.90 2.40
C GLU A 86 -7.45 -21.21 2.79
N ARG A 87 -7.43 -20.47 3.89
CA ARG A 87 -8.62 -19.75 4.35
C ARG A 87 -9.02 -18.65 3.39
N ALA A 88 -8.05 -17.97 2.76
CA ALA A 88 -8.34 -16.92 1.79
C ALA A 88 -9.08 -17.48 0.57
N GLU A 89 -8.71 -18.66 0.11
CA GLU A 89 -9.44 -19.32 -0.98
C GLU A 89 -10.89 -19.62 -0.59
N GLN A 90 -11.10 -20.09 0.63
CA GLN A 90 -12.44 -20.39 1.12
C GLN A 90 -13.31 -19.14 1.22
N LEU A 91 -12.72 -18.01 1.58
CA LEU A 91 -13.44 -16.74 1.74
C LEU A 91 -13.47 -15.89 0.48
N ALA A 92 -12.81 -16.34 -0.59
CA ALA A 92 -12.66 -15.58 -1.83
C ALA A 92 -11.97 -14.23 -1.61
N VAL A 93 -11.01 -14.17 -0.71
CA VAL A 93 -10.20 -12.96 -0.45
C VAL A 93 -8.90 -13.07 -1.24
N ARG A 94 -8.54 -12.00 -1.94
CA ARG A 94 -7.33 -11.96 -2.74
C ARG A 94 -6.10 -11.69 -1.87
N LEU A 95 -5.04 -12.49 -2.07
CA LEU A 95 -3.75 -12.27 -1.41
C LEU A 95 -2.76 -11.69 -2.40
N THR A 96 -2.05 -10.62 -2.00
CA THR A 96 -1.05 -10.00 -2.87
C THR A 96 0.25 -10.81 -2.91
N ASN A 97 0.55 -11.55 -1.85
CA ASN A 97 1.80 -12.31 -1.72
C ASN A 97 1.54 -13.77 -1.30
N GLY A 98 0.46 -14.36 -1.80
CA GLY A 98 0.08 -15.73 -1.44
C GLY A 98 1.11 -16.80 -1.78
N ASN A 99 1.99 -16.53 -2.76
CA ASN A 99 3.01 -17.49 -3.18
C ASN A 99 4.33 -17.35 -2.43
N ALA A 100 4.47 -16.35 -1.56
CA ALA A 100 5.72 -16.10 -0.86
C ALA A 100 6.02 -17.24 0.13
N LYS A 101 7.28 -17.64 0.22
CA LYS A 101 7.80 -18.64 1.15
C LYS A 101 7.25 -20.08 0.99
N LEU A 102 6.31 -20.32 0.08
CA LEU A 102 5.78 -21.66 -0.11
C LEU A 102 6.68 -22.53 -0.98
N ARG A 103 7.40 -21.94 -1.93
CA ARG A 103 8.25 -22.68 -2.86
C ARG A 103 9.46 -23.36 -2.21
N ALA A 104 9.96 -22.79 -1.12
CA ALA A 104 11.14 -23.35 -0.44
C ALA A 104 10.91 -24.80 0.00
N GLU A 105 9.67 -25.18 0.27
CA GLU A 105 9.34 -26.54 0.70
C GLU A 105 9.24 -27.51 -0.46
N GLU A 106 8.82 -27.04 -1.63
CA GLU A 106 8.75 -27.87 -2.82
C GLU A 106 10.13 -28.21 -3.34
N ASP A 107 11.07 -27.28 -3.19
CA ASP A 107 12.46 -27.46 -3.64
C ASP A 107 13.28 -28.29 -2.66
N ALA A 108 12.79 -28.53 -1.49
CA ALA A 108 13.45 -29.37 -0.50
C ALA A 108 13.10 -30.85 -0.71
#